data_ca23a68e85fc59ff6d96bb42ea0d996a
#
_entry.id   ca23a68e85fc59ff6d96bb42ea0d996a
#
_cell.length_a   1.000
_cell.length_b   1.000
_cell.length_c   1.000
_cell.angle_alpha   90.00
_cell.angle_beta   90.00
_cell.angle_gamma   90.00
#
_symmetry.space_group_name_H-M   'P 1'
#
loop_
_entity.id
_entity.type
_entity.pdbx_description
1 polymer ?
#
loop_
_entity_poly.entity_id
_entity_poly.type
_entity_poly.pdbx_seq_one_letter_code
_entity_poly.pdbx_strand_id
1 'polypeptide(L)'
;MTVMTDPPKESFRLSMLIYDTRYRSITIQVVALLGFAAFFGWLIWNTSNNLAALGKEPSFRFLWEPAGYDINQRLLDYNSQSPHIRAAVIGVLNTLVIAVLGCITATIVGVLVGVLRLSKNWVISRLMTVYVETFRNVPVLLWIVLAMAIMIEIPPAPKEFRGDNATASVSLFGTVAVTNRGIYIPDPVFGADARSEDGSFLEEPTGWRTGLGDLPIGGSSSDTACAAYYDGSEGLVDINPSCGTFQISLDFLAVIALLAGSLYVSRRIKKRADDIQEKTGDRPTVWYIRLAVVVLPMAILLWALGLYFTYPELKGFNFKGGLHLRNSLIALWLALSLYTAAFIAEIVRSGIMAISKGQSEAANALGLSSGRTMSLVVLPQALRVIIPPMISNYLNLTKNSSLAIAVGYFDITGTLMGVTLNQTGRELETVLLGMLI
;
A
#
# COMPACT_ATOMS: atom_id res chain seq x y z
N MET A 1 14.84 -68.70 -14.47
CA MET A 1 13.94 -67.61 -14.00
C MET A 1 13.78 -67.79 -12.52
N THR A 2 14.55 -67.09 -11.70
CA THR A 2 14.40 -67.09 -10.24
C THR A 2 13.38 -66.01 -9.93
N VAL A 3 12.19 -66.45 -9.45
CA VAL A 3 11.13 -65.54 -8.92
C VAL A 3 11.71 -64.93 -7.63
N MET A 4 12.04 -63.64 -7.67
CA MET A 4 12.29 -62.88 -6.46
C MET A 4 10.99 -62.71 -5.71
N THR A 5 10.78 -63.51 -4.69
CA THR A 5 9.66 -63.33 -3.73
C THR A 5 10.00 -62.10 -2.88
N ASP A 6 9.12 -61.10 -2.88
CA ASP A 6 9.23 -60.00 -1.96
C ASP A 6 9.37 -60.50 -0.53
N PRO A 7 10.29 -59.88 0.26
CA PRO A 7 10.44 -60.27 1.66
C PRO A 7 9.15 -60.02 2.42
N PRO A 8 8.77 -60.93 3.39
CA PRO A 8 7.54 -60.80 4.14
C PRO A 8 7.48 -59.45 4.85
N LYS A 9 6.34 -58.75 4.75
CA LYS A 9 6.10 -57.45 5.45
C LYS A 9 6.20 -57.75 6.95
N GLU A 10 7.28 -57.28 7.58
CA GLU A 10 7.42 -57.38 9.04
C GLU A 10 6.30 -56.60 9.73
N SER A 11 5.69 -57.23 10.75
CA SER A 11 4.63 -56.59 11.56
C SER A 11 5.23 -55.41 12.34
N PHE A 12 4.55 -54.29 12.37
CA PHE A 12 4.98 -53.10 13.10
C PHE A 12 5.26 -53.38 14.57
N ARG A 13 6.47 -53.04 15.02
CA ARG A 13 6.88 -53.16 16.44
C ARG A 13 7.30 -51.78 16.92
N LEU A 14 7.01 -51.41 18.17
CA LEU A 14 7.38 -50.09 18.75
C LEU A 14 8.87 -49.81 18.69
N SER A 15 9.71 -50.85 18.74
CA SER A 15 11.17 -50.73 18.58
C SER A 15 11.60 -50.17 17.21
N MET A 16 10.77 -50.34 16.17
CA MET A 16 11.04 -49.83 14.83
C MET A 16 11.02 -48.30 14.79
N LEU A 17 10.28 -47.63 15.68
CA LEU A 17 10.27 -46.17 15.80
C LEU A 17 11.65 -45.58 16.14
N ILE A 18 12.51 -46.35 16.78
CA ILE A 18 13.83 -45.90 17.21
C ILE A 18 14.96 -46.50 16.33
N TYR A 19 14.85 -47.78 15.96
CA TYR A 19 15.94 -48.48 15.29
C TYR A 19 15.80 -48.57 13.77
N ASP A 20 14.58 -48.49 13.21
CA ASP A 20 14.37 -48.48 11.76
C ASP A 20 14.58 -47.07 11.20
N THR A 21 15.46 -46.90 10.23
CA THR A 21 15.79 -45.64 9.60
C THR A 21 14.60 -44.96 8.90
N ARG A 22 13.60 -45.73 8.47
CA ARG A 22 12.39 -45.23 7.82
C ARG A 22 11.46 -44.49 8.80
N TYR A 23 11.28 -45.05 10.01
CA TYR A 23 10.40 -44.50 11.03
C TYR A 23 11.11 -43.50 11.96
N ARG A 24 12.42 -43.71 12.23
CA ARG A 24 13.20 -42.89 13.14
C ARG A 24 13.19 -41.39 12.81
N SER A 25 13.31 -41.06 11.53
CA SER A 25 13.26 -39.64 11.10
C SER A 25 11.94 -39.00 11.41
N ILE A 26 10.84 -39.68 11.14
CA ILE A 26 9.47 -39.19 11.43
C ILE A 26 9.25 -39.13 12.94
N THR A 27 9.70 -40.14 13.70
CA THR A 27 9.57 -40.17 15.15
C THR A 27 10.30 -39.00 15.80
N ILE A 28 11.56 -38.72 15.37
CA ILE A 28 12.30 -37.56 15.87
C ILE A 28 11.60 -36.26 15.55
N GLN A 29 11.05 -36.09 14.33
CA GLN A 29 10.31 -34.89 13.94
C GLN A 29 9.05 -34.70 14.77
N VAL A 30 8.27 -35.78 14.99
CA VAL A 30 7.06 -35.73 15.82
C VAL A 30 7.39 -35.42 17.27
N VAL A 31 8.39 -36.07 17.85
CA VAL A 31 8.83 -35.79 19.24
C VAL A 31 9.35 -34.35 19.38
N ALA A 32 10.14 -33.89 18.43
CA ALA A 32 10.62 -32.49 18.41
C ALA A 32 9.45 -31.50 18.28
N LEU A 33 8.47 -31.77 17.40
CA LEU A 33 7.28 -30.94 17.24
C LEU A 33 6.44 -30.89 18.51
N LEU A 34 6.21 -32.06 19.16
CA LEU A 34 5.47 -32.14 20.41
C LEU A 34 6.22 -31.43 21.55
N GLY A 35 7.55 -31.59 21.64
CA GLY A 35 8.38 -30.86 22.59
C GLY A 35 8.32 -29.36 22.38
N PHE A 36 8.38 -28.92 21.14
CA PHE A 36 8.23 -27.52 20.76
C PHE A 36 6.84 -26.99 21.15
N ALA A 37 5.76 -27.71 20.78
CA ALA A 37 4.40 -27.33 21.11
C ALA A 37 4.18 -27.28 22.64
N ALA A 38 4.72 -28.25 23.39
CA ALA A 38 4.64 -28.28 24.86
C ALA A 38 5.40 -27.10 25.50
N PHE A 39 6.59 -26.76 24.98
CA PHE A 39 7.38 -25.62 25.45
C PHE A 39 6.62 -24.30 25.23
N PHE A 40 6.10 -24.07 24.02
CA PHE A 40 5.33 -22.85 23.74
C PHE A 40 3.99 -22.83 24.50
N GLY A 41 3.32 -23.96 24.63
CA GLY A 41 2.12 -24.09 25.46
C GLY A 41 2.38 -23.72 26.93
N TRP A 42 3.50 -24.21 27.49
CA TRP A 42 3.94 -23.86 28.84
C TRP A 42 4.29 -22.36 28.96
N LEU A 43 4.99 -21.77 27.96
CA LEU A 43 5.28 -20.33 27.94
C LEU A 43 4.01 -19.50 27.96
N ILE A 44 3.04 -19.82 27.09
CA ILE A 44 1.76 -19.13 27.00
C ILE A 44 1.01 -19.22 28.33
N TRP A 45 0.91 -20.43 28.90
CA TRP A 45 0.24 -20.67 30.16
C TRP A 45 0.90 -19.90 31.32
N ASN A 46 2.24 -19.97 31.42
CA ASN A 46 3.01 -19.24 32.45
C ASN A 46 2.87 -17.74 32.31
N THR A 47 2.93 -17.22 31.08
CA THR A 47 2.73 -15.79 30.80
C THR A 47 1.31 -15.34 31.17
N SER A 48 0.29 -16.12 30.82
CA SER A 48 -1.11 -15.83 31.16
C SER A 48 -1.33 -15.78 32.68
N ASN A 49 -0.76 -16.77 33.42
CA ASN A 49 -0.88 -16.78 34.89
C ASN A 49 -0.17 -15.60 35.56
N ASN A 50 1.03 -15.25 35.06
CA ASN A 50 1.76 -14.10 35.58
C ASN A 50 1.06 -12.77 35.30
N LEU A 51 0.46 -12.61 34.12
CA LEU A 51 -0.35 -11.44 33.78
C LEU A 51 -1.60 -11.35 34.64
N ALA A 52 -2.31 -12.47 34.86
CA ALA A 52 -3.46 -12.53 35.75
C ALA A 52 -3.08 -12.16 37.20
N ALA A 53 -1.92 -12.64 37.70
CA ALA A 53 -1.40 -12.30 39.02
C ALA A 53 -1.07 -10.79 39.17
N LEU A 54 -0.74 -10.12 38.04
CA LEU A 54 -0.51 -8.68 37.99
C LEU A 54 -1.80 -7.88 37.71
N GLY A 55 -2.97 -8.52 37.65
CA GLY A 55 -4.24 -7.89 37.32
C GLY A 55 -4.37 -7.42 35.87
N LYS A 56 -3.48 -7.92 34.98
CA LYS A 56 -3.47 -7.62 33.55
C LYS A 56 -3.96 -8.83 32.75
N GLU A 57 -5.25 -9.09 32.78
CA GLU A 57 -5.82 -10.14 31.94
C GLU A 57 -5.76 -9.72 30.46
N PRO A 58 -5.30 -10.61 29.56
CA PRO A 58 -5.30 -10.32 28.13
C PRO A 58 -6.72 -10.05 27.64
N SER A 59 -6.95 -8.88 27.08
CA SER A 59 -8.26 -8.49 26.59
C SER A 59 -8.12 -7.54 25.41
N PHE A 60 -8.88 -7.81 24.35
CA PHE A 60 -8.95 -6.95 23.17
C PHE A 60 -10.10 -5.93 23.23
N ARG A 61 -10.72 -5.75 24.40
CA ARG A 61 -11.84 -4.81 24.56
C ARG A 61 -11.43 -3.37 24.26
N PHE A 62 -10.19 -3.00 24.56
CA PHE A 62 -9.66 -1.66 24.28
C PHE A 62 -9.76 -1.26 22.81
N LEU A 63 -9.81 -2.22 21.88
CA LEU A 63 -9.95 -1.92 20.44
C LEU A 63 -11.23 -1.13 20.14
N TRP A 64 -12.24 -1.26 20.96
CA TRP A 64 -13.53 -0.57 20.82
C TRP A 64 -13.62 0.71 21.66
N GLU A 65 -12.61 1.00 22.46
CA GLU A 65 -12.51 2.23 23.24
C GLU A 65 -11.99 3.38 22.37
N PRO A 66 -12.34 4.65 22.69
CA PRO A 66 -11.85 5.82 21.96
C PRO A 66 -10.34 5.90 21.96
N ALA A 67 -9.77 6.17 20.79
CA ALA A 67 -8.32 6.21 20.63
C ALA A 67 -7.67 7.41 21.32
N GLY A 68 -8.39 8.53 21.47
CA GLY A 68 -7.88 9.71 22.20
C GLY A 68 -6.78 10.50 21.47
N TYR A 69 -6.42 10.13 20.23
CA TYR A 69 -5.41 10.83 19.43
C TYR A 69 -5.87 11.04 17.98
N ASP A 70 -5.29 12.02 17.30
CA ASP A 70 -5.61 12.32 15.91
C ASP A 70 -4.55 11.73 14.97
N ILE A 71 -5.00 11.31 13.78
CA ILE A 71 -4.13 10.79 12.69
C ILE A 71 -4.13 11.83 11.57
N ASN A 72 -2.98 12.43 11.37
CA ASN A 72 -2.83 13.56 10.47
C ASN A 72 -3.08 13.25 8.99
N GLN A 73 -2.64 12.09 8.50
CA GLN A 73 -2.87 11.61 7.14
C GLN A 73 -3.79 10.41 7.20
N ARG A 74 -4.94 10.50 6.56
CA ARG A 74 -5.98 9.47 6.63
C ARG A 74 -6.75 9.39 5.31
N LEU A 75 -7.15 8.17 4.95
CA LEU A 75 -8.02 7.89 3.79
C LEU A 75 -9.48 7.71 4.20
N LEU A 76 -9.73 7.46 5.49
CA LEU A 76 -11.07 7.30 6.05
C LEU A 76 -11.31 8.41 7.07
N ASP A 77 -12.55 8.80 7.23
CA ASP A 77 -12.93 9.75 8.27
C ASP A 77 -12.57 9.21 9.66
N TYR A 78 -11.91 10.03 10.44
CA TYR A 78 -11.38 9.68 11.76
C TYR A 78 -11.26 10.92 12.62
N ASN A 79 -11.58 10.76 13.90
CA ASN A 79 -11.35 11.76 14.93
C ASN A 79 -10.83 11.08 16.22
N SER A 80 -10.44 11.86 17.20
CA SER A 80 -9.90 11.34 18.47
C SER A 80 -10.91 10.48 19.26
N GLN A 81 -12.20 10.58 18.97
CA GLN A 81 -13.25 9.74 19.58
C GLN A 81 -13.48 8.42 18.86
N SER A 82 -12.88 8.26 17.68
CA SER A 82 -12.95 6.99 16.95
C SER A 82 -12.23 5.88 17.71
N PRO A 83 -12.70 4.61 17.62
CA PRO A 83 -12.12 3.50 18.38
C PRO A 83 -10.72 3.12 17.85
N HIS A 84 -9.92 2.51 18.72
CA HIS A 84 -8.58 2.04 18.40
C HIS A 84 -8.53 1.09 17.17
N ILE A 85 -9.58 0.27 16.98
CA ILE A 85 -9.68 -0.59 15.78
C ILE A 85 -9.70 0.22 14.49
N ARG A 86 -10.41 1.37 14.48
CA ARG A 86 -10.45 2.27 13.32
C ARG A 86 -9.10 2.92 13.07
N ALA A 87 -8.40 3.33 14.14
CA ALA A 87 -7.04 3.83 14.06
C ALA A 87 -6.08 2.78 13.46
N ALA A 88 -6.18 1.51 13.91
CA ALA A 88 -5.38 0.42 13.37
C ALA A 88 -5.65 0.19 11.87
N VAL A 89 -6.91 0.19 11.43
CA VAL A 89 -7.27 0.06 10.01
C VAL A 89 -6.69 1.22 9.18
N ILE A 90 -6.75 2.45 9.69
CA ILE A 90 -6.12 3.60 9.01
C ILE A 90 -4.60 3.41 8.93
N GLY A 91 -3.96 2.91 9.98
CA GLY A 91 -2.54 2.57 9.98
C GLY A 91 -2.19 1.53 8.89
N VAL A 92 -3.01 0.48 8.73
CA VAL A 92 -2.86 -0.51 7.64
C VAL A 92 -3.01 0.16 6.27
N LEU A 93 -4.06 0.97 6.08
CA LEU A 93 -4.28 1.68 4.82
C LEU A 93 -3.14 2.63 4.49
N ASN A 94 -2.63 3.36 5.47
CA ASN A 94 -1.48 4.24 5.30
C ASN A 94 -0.21 3.47 4.92
N THR A 95 0.02 2.30 5.53
CA THR A 95 1.10 1.39 5.14
C THR A 95 0.95 0.95 3.67
N LEU A 96 -0.26 0.54 3.26
CA LEU A 96 -0.55 0.12 1.89
C LEU A 96 -0.36 1.25 0.88
N VAL A 97 -0.78 2.47 1.21
CA VAL A 97 -0.56 3.65 0.36
C VAL A 97 0.92 3.86 0.07
N ILE A 98 1.75 3.89 1.12
CA ILE A 98 3.20 4.04 0.98
C ILE A 98 3.80 2.85 0.22
N ALA A 99 3.37 1.62 0.50
CA ALA A 99 3.86 0.43 -0.18
C ALA A 99 3.55 0.47 -1.69
N VAL A 100 2.31 0.78 -2.06
CA VAL A 100 1.89 0.83 -3.48
C VAL A 100 2.58 1.99 -4.21
N LEU A 101 2.48 3.21 -3.69
CA LEU A 101 3.11 4.38 -4.30
C LEU A 101 4.63 4.21 -4.38
N GLY A 102 5.24 3.74 -3.30
CA GLY A 102 6.67 3.50 -3.21
C GLY A 102 7.16 2.42 -4.17
N CYS A 103 6.48 1.28 -4.25
CA CYS A 103 6.85 0.20 -5.18
C CYS A 103 6.73 0.62 -6.65
N ILE A 104 5.66 1.34 -7.02
CA ILE A 104 5.47 1.83 -8.39
C ILE A 104 6.59 2.82 -8.76
N THR A 105 6.79 3.84 -7.95
CA THR A 105 7.79 4.88 -8.23
C THR A 105 9.21 4.34 -8.16
N ALA A 106 9.54 3.49 -7.18
CA ALA A 106 10.84 2.84 -7.08
C ALA A 106 11.12 1.93 -8.28
N THR A 107 10.11 1.26 -8.82
CA THR A 107 10.27 0.44 -10.02
C THR A 107 10.54 1.30 -11.24
N ILE A 108 9.75 2.33 -11.47
CA ILE A 108 9.92 3.24 -12.63
C ILE A 108 11.32 3.87 -12.60
N VAL A 109 11.69 4.48 -11.48
CA VAL A 109 12.98 5.15 -11.32
C VAL A 109 14.13 4.13 -11.35
N GLY A 110 13.99 3.00 -10.65
CA GLY A 110 15.01 1.96 -10.56
C GLY A 110 15.31 1.30 -11.90
N VAL A 111 14.27 0.97 -12.69
CA VAL A 111 14.44 0.43 -14.04
C VAL A 111 15.10 1.46 -14.94
N LEU A 112 14.65 2.72 -14.91
CA LEU A 112 15.24 3.80 -15.70
C LEU A 112 16.73 3.97 -15.37
N VAL A 113 17.07 4.11 -14.10
CA VAL A 113 18.45 4.28 -13.63
C VAL A 113 19.30 3.05 -13.96
N GLY A 114 18.78 1.83 -13.77
CA GLY A 114 19.47 0.58 -14.07
C GLY A 114 19.83 0.45 -15.55
N VAL A 115 18.90 0.81 -16.42
CA VAL A 115 19.14 0.82 -17.89
C VAL A 115 20.11 1.95 -18.28
N LEU A 116 19.96 3.15 -17.71
CA LEU A 116 20.87 4.27 -17.98
C LEU A 116 22.30 4.00 -17.54
N ARG A 117 22.53 3.21 -16.49
CA ARG A 117 23.88 2.76 -16.09
C ARG A 117 24.57 1.87 -17.13
N LEU A 118 23.81 1.21 -18.00
CA LEU A 118 24.34 0.41 -19.12
C LEU A 118 24.60 1.25 -20.37
N SER A 119 24.34 2.56 -20.32
CA SER A 119 24.58 3.47 -21.44
C SER A 119 26.06 3.53 -21.82
N LYS A 120 26.32 3.61 -23.14
CA LYS A 120 27.67 3.89 -23.67
C LYS A 120 28.17 5.30 -23.37
N ASN A 121 27.25 6.23 -23.01
CA ASN A 121 27.62 7.58 -22.62
C ASN A 121 28.21 7.57 -21.20
N TRP A 122 29.50 7.93 -21.10
CA TRP A 122 30.24 7.91 -19.84
C TRP A 122 29.61 8.81 -18.77
N VAL A 123 29.15 10.02 -19.15
CA VAL A 123 28.56 10.99 -18.22
C VAL A 123 27.28 10.42 -17.58
N ILE A 124 26.37 9.89 -18.41
CA ILE A 124 25.11 9.31 -17.93
C ILE A 124 25.38 8.13 -17.01
N SER A 125 26.22 7.19 -17.46
CA SER A 125 26.59 6.01 -16.67
C SER A 125 27.20 6.40 -15.32
N ARG A 126 28.07 7.42 -15.31
CA ARG A 126 28.73 7.89 -14.08
C ARG A 126 27.77 8.57 -13.12
N LEU A 127 26.89 9.45 -13.61
CA LEU A 127 25.88 10.11 -12.78
C LEU A 127 24.92 9.11 -12.12
N MET A 128 24.45 8.13 -12.90
CA MET A 128 23.56 7.07 -12.36
C MET A 128 24.30 6.17 -11.36
N THR A 129 25.60 5.95 -11.54
CA THR A 129 26.42 5.21 -10.58
C THR A 129 26.55 6.00 -9.27
N VAL A 130 26.87 7.29 -9.33
CA VAL A 130 26.94 8.14 -8.13
C VAL A 130 25.62 8.13 -7.37
N TYR A 131 24.49 8.27 -8.06
CA TYR A 131 23.16 8.17 -7.43
C TYR A 131 23.00 6.84 -6.66
N VAL A 132 23.24 5.71 -7.32
CA VAL A 132 23.05 4.39 -6.72
C VAL A 132 23.98 4.18 -5.52
N GLU A 133 25.25 4.53 -5.64
CA GLU A 133 26.23 4.40 -4.55
C GLU A 133 25.85 5.30 -3.36
N THR A 134 25.44 6.54 -3.60
CA THR A 134 25.05 7.47 -2.55
C THR A 134 23.84 6.97 -1.78
N PHE A 135 22.76 6.56 -2.48
CA PHE A 135 21.54 6.10 -1.80
C PHE A 135 21.73 4.77 -1.06
N ARG A 136 22.58 3.88 -1.56
CA ARG A 136 22.82 2.58 -0.93
C ARG A 136 23.73 2.65 0.30
N ASN A 137 24.63 3.62 0.36
CA ASN A 137 25.63 3.74 1.42
C ASN A 137 25.13 4.54 2.63
N VAL A 138 24.04 5.29 2.49
CA VAL A 138 23.46 6.10 3.58
C VAL A 138 22.21 5.39 4.13
N PRO A 139 22.05 5.28 5.45
CA PRO A 139 20.85 4.68 6.05
C PRO A 139 19.57 5.40 5.60
N VAL A 140 18.53 4.61 5.27
CA VAL A 140 17.26 5.15 4.74
C VAL A 140 16.59 6.17 5.66
N LEU A 141 16.72 6.01 6.99
CA LEU A 141 16.16 6.94 7.97
C LEU A 141 16.70 8.36 7.77
N LEU A 142 17.99 8.51 7.44
CA LEU A 142 18.58 9.83 7.19
C LEU A 142 17.98 10.49 5.94
N TRP A 143 17.66 9.69 4.91
CA TRP A 143 16.96 10.20 3.73
C TRP A 143 15.55 10.66 4.04
N ILE A 144 14.83 9.94 4.91
CA ILE A 144 13.48 10.33 5.34
C ILE A 144 13.51 11.65 6.10
N VAL A 145 14.42 11.79 7.07
CA VAL A 145 14.58 13.01 7.86
C VAL A 145 15.03 14.19 6.99
N LEU A 146 15.97 13.97 6.06
CA LEU A 146 16.41 14.98 5.12
C LEU A 146 15.27 15.44 4.20
N ALA A 147 14.49 14.49 3.65
CA ALA A 147 13.34 14.81 2.80
C ALA A 147 12.30 15.63 3.58
N MET A 148 12.05 15.29 4.85
CA MET A 148 11.14 16.04 5.71
C MET A 148 11.65 17.46 5.96
N ALA A 149 12.94 17.62 6.26
CA ALA A 149 13.55 18.94 6.45
C ALA A 149 13.42 19.81 5.18
N ILE A 150 13.70 19.22 4.01
CA ILE A 150 13.53 19.91 2.71
C ILE A 150 12.07 20.36 2.52
N MET A 151 11.09 19.50 2.85
CA MET A 151 9.66 19.81 2.68
C MET A 151 9.17 20.91 3.65
N ILE A 152 9.83 21.11 4.77
CA ILE A 152 9.47 22.15 5.75
C ILE A 152 10.14 23.49 5.41
N GLU A 153 11.40 23.46 4.99
CA GLU A 153 12.22 24.67 4.86
C GLU A 153 12.14 25.34 3.46
N ILE A 154 12.04 24.53 2.38
CA ILE A 154 12.11 25.09 1.02
C ILE A 154 10.77 25.65 0.53
N PRO A 155 9.61 24.96 0.68
CA PRO A 155 8.36 25.47 0.16
C PRO A 155 7.87 26.71 0.93
N PRO A 156 7.17 27.63 0.24
CA PRO A 156 6.66 28.86 0.85
C PRO A 156 5.58 28.58 1.90
N ALA A 157 5.50 29.44 2.91
CA ALA A 157 4.43 29.36 3.91
C ALA A 157 3.08 29.84 3.30
N PRO A 158 1.94 29.35 3.78
CA PRO A 158 0.61 29.79 3.27
C PRO A 158 0.38 31.30 3.28
N LYS A 159 1.01 32.03 4.20
CA LYS A 159 0.95 33.49 4.26
C LYS A 159 1.54 34.19 3.03
N GLU A 160 2.48 33.54 2.34
CA GLU A 160 3.17 34.08 1.17
C GLU A 160 2.34 34.05 -0.12
N PHE A 161 1.19 33.35 -0.07
CA PHE A 161 0.20 33.31 -1.16
C PHE A 161 -0.86 34.40 -1.04
N ARG A 162 -0.74 35.32 -0.06
CA ARG A 162 -1.78 36.31 0.25
C ARG A 162 -1.39 37.72 -0.18
N GLY A 163 -2.39 38.46 -0.71
CA GLY A 163 -2.34 39.89 -0.99
C GLY A 163 -1.62 40.24 -2.28
N ASP A 164 -1.54 41.56 -2.55
CA ASP A 164 -0.95 42.12 -3.79
C ASP A 164 0.57 41.93 -3.87
N ASN A 165 1.22 41.66 -2.73
CA ASN A 165 2.65 41.37 -2.63
C ASN A 165 2.93 39.88 -2.42
N ALA A 166 2.08 38.99 -2.92
CA ALA A 166 2.29 37.54 -2.82
C ALA A 166 3.62 37.14 -3.49
N THR A 167 4.49 36.49 -2.73
CA THR A 167 5.80 35.98 -3.23
C THR A 167 5.65 34.55 -3.81
N ALA A 168 4.54 33.88 -3.53
CA ALA A 168 4.23 32.55 -4.02
C ALA A 168 2.90 32.53 -4.79
N SER A 169 2.80 31.66 -5.78
CA SER A 169 1.61 31.45 -6.59
C SER A 169 1.20 29.96 -6.60
N VAL A 170 -0.11 29.76 -6.77
CA VAL A 170 -0.65 28.41 -6.96
C VAL A 170 -0.24 27.91 -8.34
N SER A 171 0.37 26.72 -8.39
CA SER A 171 0.94 26.12 -9.60
C SER A 171 -0.12 25.40 -10.43
N LEU A 172 0.25 24.95 -11.65
CA LEU A 172 -0.62 24.16 -12.56
C LEU A 172 -1.99 24.82 -12.77
N PHE A 173 -1.99 26.02 -13.36
CA PHE A 173 -3.22 26.76 -13.65
C PHE A 173 -4.10 27.10 -12.43
N GLY A 174 -3.47 27.28 -11.26
CA GLY A 174 -4.19 27.62 -10.04
C GLY A 174 -4.80 26.43 -9.29
N THR A 175 -4.40 25.20 -9.63
CA THR A 175 -5.01 24.00 -9.05
C THR A 175 -4.17 23.30 -7.98
N VAL A 176 -2.85 23.55 -7.93
CA VAL A 176 -1.94 22.89 -6.99
C VAL A 176 -1.19 23.92 -6.16
N ALA A 177 -1.31 23.84 -4.83
CA ALA A 177 -0.56 24.67 -3.91
C ALA A 177 0.52 23.82 -3.21
N VAL A 178 1.79 24.21 -3.41
CA VAL A 178 2.94 23.60 -2.72
C VAL A 178 3.37 24.50 -1.59
N THR A 179 3.25 24.02 -0.36
CA THR A 179 3.51 24.81 0.85
C THR A 179 4.42 24.07 1.81
N ASN A 180 4.98 24.76 2.79
CA ASN A 180 5.76 24.16 3.88
C ASN A 180 4.92 23.31 4.84
N ARG A 181 3.58 23.22 4.65
CA ARG A 181 2.65 22.36 5.41
C ARG A 181 2.21 21.13 4.62
N GLY A 182 2.49 21.06 3.33
CA GLY A 182 2.11 19.98 2.43
C GLY A 182 1.78 20.48 1.04
N ILE A 183 1.37 19.56 0.19
CA ILE A 183 0.90 19.81 -1.16
C ILE A 183 -0.61 19.65 -1.17
N TYR A 184 -1.30 20.66 -1.68
CA TYR A 184 -2.75 20.64 -1.89
C TYR A 184 -3.02 20.44 -3.38
N ILE A 185 -3.77 19.40 -3.71
CA ILE A 185 -4.14 19.04 -5.08
C ILE A 185 -5.67 19.01 -5.21
N PRO A 186 -6.23 19.11 -6.42
CA PRO A 186 -7.67 18.93 -6.62
C PRO A 186 -8.14 17.60 -6.04
N ASP A 187 -9.24 17.61 -5.29
CA ASP A 187 -9.84 16.41 -4.70
C ASP A 187 -11.05 15.98 -5.54
N PRO A 188 -11.02 14.75 -6.11
CA PRO A 188 -12.17 14.22 -6.83
C PRO A 188 -13.23 13.74 -5.82
N VAL A 189 -14.38 14.41 -5.80
CA VAL A 189 -15.52 14.08 -4.94
C VAL A 189 -16.75 13.75 -5.76
N PHE A 190 -17.65 12.96 -5.18
CA PHE A 190 -18.92 12.60 -5.81
C PHE A 190 -20.08 13.40 -5.22
N GLY A 191 -21.21 13.41 -5.92
CA GLY A 191 -22.41 14.09 -5.47
C GLY A 191 -22.38 15.60 -5.73
N ALA A 192 -22.02 16.01 -6.94
CA ALA A 192 -21.96 17.44 -7.31
C ALA A 192 -23.23 18.22 -6.99
N ASP A 193 -24.40 17.58 -7.12
CA ASP A 193 -25.69 18.23 -6.88
C ASP A 193 -26.09 18.23 -5.39
N ALA A 194 -25.34 17.51 -4.53
CA ALA A 194 -25.55 17.46 -3.08
C ALA A 194 -24.50 18.23 -2.29
N ARG A 195 -23.48 18.78 -2.96
CA ARG A 195 -22.36 19.45 -2.30
C ARG A 195 -22.11 20.82 -2.90
N SER A 196 -21.63 21.74 -2.06
CA SER A 196 -21.11 23.04 -2.51
C SER A 196 -19.70 22.91 -3.11
N GLU A 197 -19.20 23.96 -3.76
CA GLU A 197 -17.86 23.98 -4.37
C GLU A 197 -16.72 23.69 -3.37
N ASP A 198 -16.92 24.02 -2.10
CA ASP A 198 -15.94 23.73 -1.04
C ASP A 198 -16.05 22.29 -0.49
N GLY A 199 -16.96 21.47 -1.03
CA GLY A 199 -17.17 20.07 -0.66
C GLY A 199 -18.08 19.85 0.55
N SER A 200 -18.64 20.91 1.16
CA SER A 200 -19.65 20.80 2.22
C SER A 200 -20.98 20.30 1.66
N PHE A 201 -21.74 19.54 2.48
CA PHE A 201 -23.08 19.09 2.08
C PHE A 201 -24.06 20.26 2.08
N LEU A 202 -24.88 20.30 1.05
CA LEU A 202 -26.02 21.22 0.96
C LEU A 202 -27.18 20.64 1.78
N GLU A 203 -27.96 21.50 2.43
CA GLU A 203 -29.20 21.10 3.12
C GLU A 203 -30.22 20.53 2.15
N GLU A 204 -30.33 21.13 0.93
CA GLU A 204 -31.18 20.65 -0.15
C GLU A 204 -30.33 20.38 -1.41
N PRO A 205 -30.37 19.16 -1.97
CA PRO A 205 -29.71 18.86 -3.22
C PRO A 205 -30.27 19.67 -4.39
N THR A 206 -29.41 20.21 -5.23
CA THR A 206 -29.83 21.05 -6.38
C THR A 206 -30.17 20.25 -7.64
N GLY A 207 -29.99 18.91 -7.64
CA GLY A 207 -30.24 18.02 -8.77
C GLY A 207 -30.26 16.55 -8.39
N TRP A 208 -30.02 15.67 -9.39
CA TRP A 208 -30.12 14.21 -9.23
C TRP A 208 -28.75 13.51 -9.10
N ARG A 209 -27.64 14.18 -9.42
CA ARG A 209 -26.27 13.63 -9.32
C ARG A 209 -25.75 13.78 -7.89
N THR A 210 -26.45 13.15 -6.96
CA THR A 210 -26.18 13.26 -5.51
C THR A 210 -25.21 12.18 -5.01
N GLY A 211 -24.80 11.26 -5.89
CA GLY A 211 -24.03 10.07 -5.52
C GLY A 211 -24.94 8.97 -4.96
N LEU A 212 -24.34 7.82 -4.65
CA LEU A 212 -25.00 6.66 -4.05
C LEU A 212 -24.94 6.69 -2.51
N GLY A 213 -24.13 7.60 -1.95
CA GLY A 213 -23.92 7.71 -0.51
C GLY A 213 -22.99 6.64 0.06
N ASP A 214 -22.98 6.53 1.38
CA ASP A 214 -22.12 5.64 2.12
C ASP A 214 -22.91 4.50 2.77
N LEU A 215 -22.36 3.29 2.71
CA LEU A 215 -22.91 2.13 3.41
C LEU A 215 -22.26 2.03 4.81
N PRO A 216 -23.04 2.22 5.91
CA PRO A 216 -22.53 2.03 7.24
C PRO A 216 -22.35 0.52 7.52
N ILE A 217 -21.13 0.11 7.90
CA ILE A 217 -20.83 -1.25 8.38
C ILE A 217 -20.56 -1.15 9.88
N GLY A 218 -21.41 -1.80 10.68
CA GLY A 218 -21.43 -1.64 12.14
C GLY A 218 -22.57 -0.73 12.58
N GLY A 219 -22.68 -0.39 13.86
CA GLY A 219 -23.79 0.41 14.41
C GLY A 219 -24.06 1.70 13.63
N SER A 220 -25.31 2.12 13.59
CA SER A 220 -25.74 3.31 12.85
C SER A 220 -25.29 4.61 13.54
N SER A 221 -24.71 5.53 12.78
CA SER A 221 -24.39 6.90 13.27
C SER A 221 -25.65 7.75 13.53
N SER A 222 -26.82 7.24 13.12
CA SER A 222 -28.13 7.85 13.43
C SER A 222 -28.70 7.46 14.79
N ASP A 223 -28.01 6.57 15.53
CA ASP A 223 -28.40 6.24 16.90
C ASP A 223 -28.10 7.45 17.80
N THR A 224 -29.13 7.98 18.48
CA THR A 224 -29.04 9.14 19.37
C THR A 224 -27.95 9.00 20.44
N ALA A 225 -27.67 7.76 20.86
CA ALA A 225 -26.60 7.42 21.79
C ALA A 225 -25.18 7.63 21.20
N CYS A 226 -25.01 7.42 19.89
CA CYS A 226 -23.74 7.66 19.22
C CYS A 226 -23.54 9.15 18.87
N ALA A 227 -24.61 9.87 18.55
CA ALA A 227 -24.57 11.32 18.34
C ALA A 227 -24.19 12.06 19.63
N ALA A 228 -24.75 11.69 20.79
CA ALA A 228 -24.37 12.25 22.09
C ALA A 228 -22.91 11.95 22.45
N TYR A 229 -22.40 10.78 22.13
CA TYR A 229 -21.01 10.40 22.32
C TYR A 229 -20.04 11.23 21.47
N TYR A 230 -20.41 11.55 20.23
CA TYR A 230 -19.59 12.39 19.32
C TYR A 230 -19.69 13.88 19.61
N ASP A 231 -20.78 14.35 20.22
CA ASP A 231 -21.02 15.78 20.50
C ASP A 231 -20.43 16.26 21.85
N GLY A 232 -19.92 15.33 22.66
CA GLY A 232 -19.23 15.67 23.93
C GLY A 232 -20.12 16.32 24.99
N SER A 233 -21.46 16.26 24.86
CA SER A 233 -22.39 17.01 25.67
C SER A 233 -22.83 16.33 26.99
N GLU A 234 -22.47 15.05 27.21
CA GLU A 234 -22.77 14.40 28.49
C GLU A 234 -21.66 13.45 28.92
N GLY A 235 -21.26 13.58 30.22
CA GLY A 235 -20.19 12.82 30.83
C GLY A 235 -20.45 11.33 30.88
N LEU A 236 -19.38 10.54 30.63
CA LEU A 236 -19.23 9.11 30.87
C LEU A 236 -20.48 8.26 30.59
N VAL A 237 -20.89 8.24 29.36
CA VAL A 237 -21.85 7.25 28.87
C VAL A 237 -21.10 5.94 28.65
N ASP A 238 -21.68 4.83 29.10
CA ASP A 238 -21.21 3.48 28.81
C ASP A 238 -20.86 3.36 27.31
N ILE A 239 -19.61 3.00 27.05
CA ILE A 239 -19.06 2.90 25.70
C ILE A 239 -19.91 1.89 24.90
N ASN A 240 -20.77 2.41 24.04
CA ASN A 240 -21.53 1.53 23.16
C ASN A 240 -20.59 1.07 22.02
N PRO A 241 -20.18 -0.20 22.00
CA PRO A 241 -19.24 -0.70 21.00
C PRO A 241 -19.76 -0.61 19.55
N SER A 242 -21.04 -0.28 19.37
CA SER A 242 -21.65 -0.10 18.05
C SER A 242 -21.42 1.28 17.41
N CYS A 243 -20.82 2.23 18.13
CA CYS A 243 -20.57 3.58 17.61
C CYS A 243 -19.39 3.69 16.64
N GLY A 244 -18.62 2.62 16.46
CA GLY A 244 -17.50 2.57 15.51
C GLY A 244 -17.91 2.14 14.10
N THR A 245 -18.71 2.95 13.39
CA THR A 245 -19.11 2.59 12.03
C THR A 245 -17.98 2.79 11.02
N PHE A 246 -17.70 1.75 10.22
CA PHE A 246 -16.99 1.91 8.96
C PHE A 246 -17.98 2.37 7.90
N GLN A 247 -17.70 3.49 7.27
CA GLN A 247 -18.46 3.95 6.10
C GLN A 247 -17.72 3.52 4.85
N ILE A 248 -18.37 2.75 4.00
CA ILE A 248 -17.87 2.39 2.68
C ILE A 248 -18.65 3.17 1.65
N SER A 249 -17.97 4.01 0.89
CA SER A 249 -18.57 4.76 -0.21
C SER A 249 -19.09 3.80 -1.29
N LEU A 250 -20.39 3.82 -1.50
CA LEU A 250 -21.04 3.06 -2.58
C LEU A 250 -20.62 3.57 -3.96
N ASP A 251 -20.30 4.86 -4.07
CA ASP A 251 -19.78 5.45 -5.30
C ASP A 251 -18.45 4.80 -5.68
N PHE A 252 -17.53 4.66 -4.71
CA PHE A 252 -16.23 4.01 -4.92
C PHE A 252 -16.38 2.53 -5.27
N LEU A 253 -17.28 1.82 -4.60
CA LEU A 253 -17.57 0.41 -4.92
C LEU A 253 -18.14 0.27 -6.33
N ALA A 254 -19.05 1.15 -6.75
CA ALA A 254 -19.60 1.14 -8.09
C ALA A 254 -18.53 1.37 -9.17
N VAL A 255 -17.60 2.30 -8.92
CA VAL A 255 -16.45 2.56 -9.81
C VAL A 255 -15.56 1.34 -9.93
N ILE A 256 -15.20 0.69 -8.81
CA ILE A 256 -14.39 -0.53 -8.82
C ILE A 256 -15.11 -1.67 -9.54
N ALA A 257 -16.38 -1.89 -9.26
CA ALA A 257 -17.16 -2.96 -9.86
C ALA A 257 -17.28 -2.79 -11.38
N LEU A 258 -17.57 -1.55 -11.84
CA LEU A 258 -17.63 -1.25 -13.27
C LEU A 258 -16.26 -1.39 -13.94
N LEU A 259 -15.19 -0.95 -13.30
CA LEU A 259 -13.83 -1.10 -13.81
C LEU A 259 -13.45 -2.58 -13.97
N ALA A 260 -13.72 -3.39 -12.95
CA ALA A 260 -13.48 -4.84 -13.00
C ALA A 260 -14.29 -5.51 -14.11
N GLY A 261 -15.57 -5.18 -14.22
CA GLY A 261 -16.46 -5.66 -15.30
C GLY A 261 -15.97 -5.26 -16.69
N SER A 262 -15.61 -4.00 -16.87
CA SER A 262 -15.08 -3.46 -18.13
C SER A 262 -13.77 -4.12 -18.54
N LEU A 263 -12.86 -4.32 -17.60
CA LEU A 263 -11.60 -5.04 -17.82
C LEU A 263 -11.83 -6.51 -18.17
N TYR A 264 -12.81 -7.17 -17.51
CA TYR A 264 -13.19 -8.53 -17.85
C TYR A 264 -13.72 -8.63 -19.27
N VAL A 265 -14.64 -7.76 -19.68
CA VAL A 265 -15.16 -7.69 -21.05
C VAL A 265 -14.05 -7.39 -22.06
N SER A 266 -13.17 -6.44 -21.76
CA SER A 266 -12.00 -6.11 -22.59
C SER A 266 -11.07 -7.32 -22.78
N ARG A 267 -10.86 -8.14 -21.73
CA ARG A 267 -10.09 -9.41 -21.84
C ARG A 267 -10.80 -10.44 -22.71
N ARG A 268 -12.13 -10.54 -22.61
CA ARG A 268 -12.95 -11.43 -23.47
C ARG A 268 -12.86 -11.03 -24.94
N ILE A 269 -12.92 -9.73 -25.26
CA ILE A 269 -12.77 -9.20 -26.61
C ILE A 269 -11.38 -9.55 -27.17
N LYS A 270 -10.33 -9.36 -26.34
CA LYS A 270 -8.96 -9.75 -26.74
C LYS A 270 -8.87 -11.24 -27.06
N LYS A 271 -9.39 -12.10 -26.19
CA LYS A 271 -9.36 -13.55 -26.38
C LYS A 271 -10.08 -13.96 -27.68
N ARG A 272 -11.24 -13.38 -27.97
CA ARG A 272 -11.95 -13.63 -29.23
C ARG A 272 -11.15 -13.20 -30.46
N ALA A 273 -10.42 -12.08 -30.38
CA ALA A 273 -9.55 -11.63 -31.46
C ALA A 273 -8.37 -12.58 -31.69
N ASP A 274 -7.80 -13.11 -30.60
CA ASP A 274 -6.71 -14.09 -30.66
C ASP A 274 -7.23 -15.44 -31.23
N ASP A 275 -8.43 -15.91 -30.86
CA ASP A 275 -9.09 -17.11 -31.40
C ASP A 275 -9.41 -16.98 -32.93
N ILE A 276 -9.78 -15.76 -33.39
CA ILE A 276 -10.00 -15.48 -34.78
C ILE A 276 -8.65 -15.55 -35.55
N GLN A 277 -7.61 -14.95 -34.98
CA GLN A 277 -6.27 -14.99 -35.56
C GLN A 277 -5.74 -16.43 -35.72
N GLU A 278 -5.97 -17.29 -34.73
CA GLU A 278 -5.58 -18.71 -34.82
C GLU A 278 -6.31 -19.45 -35.97
N LYS A 279 -7.57 -19.08 -36.26
CA LYS A 279 -8.40 -19.74 -37.28
C LYS A 279 -8.19 -19.18 -38.68
N THR A 280 -7.98 -17.87 -38.79
CA THR A 280 -7.97 -17.17 -40.10
C THR A 280 -6.59 -16.68 -40.53
N GLY A 281 -5.62 -16.63 -39.58
CA GLY A 281 -4.32 -16.01 -39.80
C GLY A 281 -4.33 -14.47 -39.68
N ASP A 282 -5.50 -13.83 -39.77
CA ASP A 282 -5.64 -12.38 -39.71
C ASP A 282 -6.13 -11.94 -38.33
N ARG A 283 -5.45 -10.96 -37.72
CA ARG A 283 -5.82 -10.40 -36.42
C ARG A 283 -6.70 -9.17 -36.57
N PRO A 284 -7.97 -9.21 -36.13
CA PRO A 284 -8.81 -8.02 -36.16
C PRO A 284 -8.27 -6.94 -35.24
N THR A 285 -8.31 -5.69 -35.66
CA THR A 285 -7.91 -4.54 -34.85
C THR A 285 -9.00 -4.21 -33.82
N VAL A 286 -8.87 -4.67 -32.59
CA VAL A 286 -9.88 -4.50 -31.53
C VAL A 286 -9.46 -3.53 -30.43
N TRP A 287 -8.33 -2.85 -30.56
CA TRP A 287 -7.81 -2.00 -29.49
C TRP A 287 -8.75 -0.82 -29.15
N TYR A 288 -9.36 -0.21 -30.19
CA TYR A 288 -10.29 0.90 -30.00
C TYR A 288 -11.60 0.45 -29.34
N ILE A 289 -12.13 -0.74 -29.67
CA ILE A 289 -13.32 -1.31 -29.03
C ILE A 289 -13.00 -1.61 -27.56
N ARG A 290 -11.84 -2.16 -27.26
CA ARG A 290 -11.40 -2.43 -25.88
C ARG A 290 -11.22 -1.17 -25.07
N LEU A 291 -10.69 -0.10 -25.67
CA LEU A 291 -10.58 1.20 -25.06
C LEU A 291 -11.97 1.78 -24.79
N ALA A 292 -12.87 1.75 -25.79
CA ALA A 292 -14.22 2.26 -25.66
C ALA A 292 -15.04 1.54 -24.56
N VAL A 293 -14.92 0.23 -24.46
CA VAL A 293 -15.60 -0.58 -23.42
C VAL A 293 -15.13 -0.23 -22.00
N VAL A 294 -13.92 0.27 -21.84
CA VAL A 294 -13.43 0.70 -20.52
C VAL A 294 -13.75 2.18 -20.26
N VAL A 295 -13.49 3.05 -21.23
CA VAL A 295 -13.57 4.51 -21.04
C VAL A 295 -15.03 5.02 -21.05
N LEU A 296 -15.86 4.57 -22.01
CA LEU A 296 -17.22 5.11 -22.13
C LEU A 296 -18.11 4.79 -20.93
N PRO A 297 -18.25 3.54 -20.46
CA PRO A 297 -19.07 3.25 -19.28
C PRO A 297 -18.54 3.95 -18.04
N MET A 298 -17.18 4.05 -17.89
CA MET A 298 -16.57 4.74 -16.78
C MET A 298 -16.89 6.24 -16.80
N ALA A 299 -16.77 6.91 -17.95
CA ALA A 299 -17.09 8.32 -18.08
C ALA A 299 -18.58 8.60 -17.78
N ILE A 300 -19.49 7.73 -18.26
CA ILE A 300 -20.93 7.83 -17.99
C ILE A 300 -21.20 7.65 -16.49
N LEU A 301 -20.58 6.65 -15.84
CA LEU A 301 -20.76 6.41 -14.39
C LEU A 301 -20.26 7.60 -13.57
N LEU A 302 -19.04 8.09 -13.84
CA LEU A 302 -18.46 9.21 -13.11
C LEU A 302 -19.29 10.48 -13.26
N TRP A 303 -19.84 10.72 -14.45
CA TRP A 303 -20.77 11.83 -14.68
C TRP A 303 -22.09 11.63 -13.92
N ALA A 304 -22.67 10.43 -13.95
CA ALA A 304 -23.93 10.12 -13.27
C ALA A 304 -23.79 10.18 -11.74
N LEU A 305 -22.66 9.78 -11.20
CA LEU A 305 -22.35 9.93 -9.77
C LEU A 305 -22.05 11.39 -9.36
N GLY A 306 -22.03 12.33 -10.31
CA GLY A 306 -21.73 13.72 -10.03
C GLY A 306 -20.29 13.95 -9.62
N LEU A 307 -19.32 13.35 -10.36
CA LEU A 307 -17.90 13.62 -10.12
C LEU A 307 -17.60 15.08 -10.38
N TYR A 308 -17.02 15.76 -9.41
CA TYR A 308 -16.46 17.10 -9.54
C TYR A 308 -15.16 17.23 -8.74
N PHE A 309 -14.44 18.33 -8.95
CA PHE A 309 -13.17 18.57 -8.27
C PHE A 309 -13.31 19.77 -7.35
N THR A 310 -12.97 19.57 -6.08
CA THR A 310 -12.74 20.69 -5.16
C THR A 310 -11.30 21.16 -5.28
N TYR A 311 -11.13 22.49 -5.31
CA TYR A 311 -9.80 23.10 -5.47
C TYR A 311 -9.30 23.69 -4.16
N PRO A 312 -7.96 23.74 -3.95
CA PRO A 312 -7.40 24.38 -2.79
C PRO A 312 -7.57 25.90 -2.85
N GLU A 313 -8.29 26.47 -1.91
CA GLU A 313 -8.46 27.91 -1.75
C GLU A 313 -7.81 28.37 -0.44
N LEU A 314 -7.15 29.53 -0.46
CA LEU A 314 -6.56 30.10 0.75
C LEU A 314 -7.67 30.74 1.60
N LYS A 315 -8.11 30.06 2.67
CA LYS A 315 -9.09 30.55 3.64
C LYS A 315 -8.46 30.70 5.02
N GLY A 316 -8.39 31.92 5.53
CA GLY A 316 -7.75 32.19 6.83
C GLY A 316 -6.23 31.98 6.79
N PHE A 317 -5.69 31.12 7.64
CA PHE A 317 -4.24 30.88 7.80
C PHE A 317 -3.72 29.66 7.02
N ASN A 318 -4.58 28.98 6.28
CA ASN A 318 -4.22 27.77 5.55
C ASN A 318 -5.10 27.59 4.30
N PHE A 319 -4.68 26.67 3.41
CA PHE A 319 -5.53 26.23 2.31
C PHE A 319 -6.65 25.32 2.84
N LYS A 320 -7.85 25.50 2.31
CA LYS A 320 -9.03 24.65 2.52
C LYS A 320 -9.52 24.16 1.15
N GLY A 321 -10.22 23.03 1.14
CA GLY A 321 -10.60 22.34 -0.10
C GLY A 321 -9.42 21.61 -0.73
N GLY A 322 -9.71 20.73 -1.68
CA GLY A 322 -8.74 19.84 -2.29
C GLY A 322 -8.18 18.77 -1.32
N LEU A 323 -7.44 17.83 -1.88
CA LEU A 323 -6.77 16.78 -1.13
C LEU A 323 -5.43 17.30 -0.57
N HIS A 324 -5.28 17.28 0.74
CA HIS A 324 -4.07 17.69 1.43
C HIS A 324 -3.11 16.52 1.63
N LEU A 325 -2.02 16.50 0.86
CA LEU A 325 -0.91 15.58 1.02
C LEU A 325 0.11 16.22 1.99
N ARG A 326 0.21 15.67 3.20
CA ARG A 326 1.10 16.20 4.23
C ARG A 326 2.57 15.96 3.91
N ASN A 327 3.45 16.80 4.42
CA ASN A 327 4.90 16.69 4.24
C ASN A 327 5.44 15.32 4.67
N SER A 328 4.91 14.75 5.76
CA SER A 328 5.32 13.44 6.26
C SER A 328 5.07 12.30 5.25
N LEU A 329 3.91 12.31 4.58
CA LEU A 329 3.60 11.35 3.51
C LEU A 329 4.57 11.51 2.33
N ILE A 330 4.77 12.75 1.87
CA ILE A 330 5.59 13.05 0.69
C ILE A 330 7.05 12.73 0.96
N ALA A 331 7.58 13.15 2.11
CA ALA A 331 8.96 12.90 2.50
C ALA A 331 9.25 11.39 2.61
N LEU A 332 8.35 10.66 3.27
CA LEU A 332 8.47 9.20 3.40
C LEU A 332 8.41 8.52 2.03
N TRP A 333 7.39 8.86 1.22
CA TRP A 333 7.22 8.30 -0.12
C TRP A 333 8.44 8.54 -1.01
N LEU A 334 8.93 9.78 -1.09
CA LEU A 334 10.09 10.13 -1.93
C LEU A 334 11.36 9.43 -1.43
N ALA A 335 11.64 9.49 -0.13
CA ALA A 335 12.83 8.89 0.45
C ALA A 335 12.86 7.37 0.24
N LEU A 336 11.77 6.65 0.57
CA LEU A 336 11.69 5.21 0.37
C LEU A 336 11.74 4.81 -1.10
N SER A 337 11.09 5.59 -1.97
CA SER A 337 11.09 5.34 -3.41
C SER A 337 12.48 5.48 -4.00
N LEU A 338 13.17 6.58 -3.73
CA LEU A 338 14.52 6.84 -4.25
C LEU A 338 15.55 5.86 -3.67
N TYR A 339 15.44 5.56 -2.38
CA TYR A 339 16.30 4.57 -1.74
C TYR A 339 16.13 3.18 -2.37
N THR A 340 14.88 2.69 -2.48
CA THR A 340 14.59 1.38 -3.06
C THR A 340 14.91 1.32 -4.56
N ALA A 341 14.72 2.43 -5.29
CA ALA A 341 15.08 2.55 -6.70
C ALA A 341 16.57 2.30 -6.94
N ALA A 342 17.44 2.71 -6.03
CA ALA A 342 18.88 2.45 -6.13
C ALA A 342 19.20 0.94 -6.07
N PHE A 343 18.50 0.17 -5.25
CA PHE A 343 18.65 -1.29 -5.20
C PHE A 343 18.05 -1.95 -6.44
N ILE A 344 16.87 -1.52 -6.88
CA ILE A 344 16.23 -2.03 -8.11
C ILE A 344 17.12 -1.74 -9.32
N ALA A 345 17.76 -0.58 -9.39
CA ALA A 345 18.67 -0.23 -10.46
C ALA A 345 19.87 -1.20 -10.58
N GLU A 346 20.43 -1.62 -9.45
CA GLU A 346 21.49 -2.61 -9.43
C GLU A 346 20.97 -3.99 -9.85
N ILE A 347 19.79 -4.40 -9.38
CA ILE A 347 19.15 -5.67 -9.78
C ILE A 347 18.89 -5.70 -11.29
N VAL A 348 18.35 -4.62 -11.84
CA VAL A 348 18.08 -4.51 -13.29
C VAL A 348 19.38 -4.57 -14.09
N ARG A 349 20.40 -3.80 -13.67
CA ARG A 349 21.71 -3.82 -14.32
C ARG A 349 22.34 -5.21 -14.30
N SER A 350 22.41 -5.83 -13.12
CA SER A 350 23.01 -7.15 -12.95
C SER A 350 22.23 -8.25 -13.69
N GLY A 351 20.89 -8.18 -13.67
CA GLY A 351 20.04 -9.13 -14.39
C GLY A 351 20.18 -9.07 -15.91
N ILE A 352 20.34 -7.87 -16.49
CA ILE A 352 20.62 -7.73 -17.92
C ILE A 352 22.02 -8.24 -18.24
N MET A 353 23.01 -7.96 -17.41
CA MET A 353 24.40 -8.41 -17.58
C MET A 353 24.60 -9.91 -17.36
N ALA A 354 23.70 -10.57 -16.63
CA ALA A 354 23.75 -12.02 -16.39
C ALA A 354 23.46 -12.85 -17.65
N ILE A 355 22.84 -12.24 -18.68
CA ILE A 355 22.55 -12.95 -19.94
C ILE A 355 23.83 -13.06 -20.77
N SER A 356 24.15 -14.29 -21.17
CA SER A 356 25.36 -14.56 -21.94
C SER A 356 25.38 -13.80 -23.26
N LYS A 357 26.53 -13.26 -23.64
CA LYS A 357 26.72 -12.57 -24.92
C LYS A 357 26.39 -13.46 -26.13
N GLY A 358 26.62 -14.76 -26.03
CA GLY A 358 26.30 -15.73 -27.07
C GLY A 358 24.81 -15.74 -27.46
N GLN A 359 23.88 -15.45 -26.53
CA GLN A 359 22.44 -15.31 -26.84
C GLN A 359 22.18 -14.14 -27.80
N SER A 360 22.85 -13.01 -27.53
CA SER A 360 22.73 -11.83 -28.41
C SER A 360 23.43 -12.05 -29.75
N GLU A 361 24.58 -12.72 -29.79
CA GLU A 361 25.31 -13.05 -31.00
C GLU A 361 24.55 -14.04 -31.88
N ALA A 362 23.95 -15.09 -31.27
CA ALA A 362 23.09 -16.04 -32.02
C ALA A 362 21.86 -15.36 -32.60
N ALA A 363 21.20 -14.45 -31.82
CA ALA A 363 20.07 -13.70 -32.34
C ALA A 363 20.44 -12.77 -33.49
N ASN A 364 21.60 -12.12 -33.41
CA ASN A 364 22.13 -11.27 -34.50
C ASN A 364 22.51 -12.09 -35.75
N ALA A 365 23.06 -13.31 -35.55
CA ALA A 365 23.35 -14.23 -36.66
C ALA A 365 22.09 -14.68 -37.40
N LEU A 366 20.94 -14.73 -36.74
CA LEU A 366 19.61 -14.96 -37.33
C LEU A 366 19.00 -13.69 -37.98
N GLY A 367 19.74 -12.58 -38.05
CA GLY A 367 19.29 -11.33 -38.67
C GLY A 367 18.35 -10.48 -37.80
N LEU A 368 18.23 -10.75 -36.49
CA LEU A 368 17.45 -9.91 -35.63
C LEU A 368 18.16 -8.58 -35.35
N SER A 369 17.42 -7.46 -35.48
CA SER A 369 17.93 -6.15 -35.09
C SER A 369 18.14 -6.07 -33.56
N SER A 370 19.06 -5.22 -33.08
CA SER A 370 19.41 -5.08 -31.66
C SER A 370 18.18 -4.84 -30.76
N GLY A 371 17.18 -4.07 -31.23
CA GLY A 371 15.95 -3.84 -30.49
C GLY A 371 15.08 -5.11 -30.35
N ARG A 372 14.97 -5.89 -31.43
CA ARG A 372 14.25 -7.18 -31.40
C ARG A 372 15.01 -8.22 -30.56
N THR A 373 16.33 -8.28 -30.69
CA THR A 373 17.18 -9.13 -29.83
C THR A 373 16.95 -8.79 -28.35
N MET A 374 16.94 -7.49 -27.98
CA MET A 374 16.67 -7.07 -26.61
C MET A 374 15.27 -7.51 -26.15
N SER A 375 14.22 -7.26 -26.94
CA SER A 375 12.84 -7.51 -26.51
C SER A 375 12.43 -8.98 -26.55
N LEU A 376 12.95 -9.78 -27.50
CA LEU A 376 12.53 -11.17 -27.70
C LEU A 376 13.44 -12.20 -27.03
N VAL A 377 14.73 -11.86 -26.83
CA VAL A 377 15.73 -12.81 -26.32
C VAL A 377 16.25 -12.40 -24.96
N VAL A 378 16.80 -11.18 -24.82
CA VAL A 378 17.48 -10.73 -23.60
C VAL A 378 16.48 -10.43 -22.49
N LEU A 379 15.48 -9.60 -22.76
CA LEU A 379 14.54 -9.11 -21.74
C LEU A 379 13.73 -10.23 -21.07
N PRO A 380 13.16 -11.24 -21.78
CA PRO A 380 12.43 -12.32 -21.12
C PRO A 380 13.31 -13.19 -20.22
N GLN A 381 14.59 -13.37 -20.58
CA GLN A 381 15.55 -14.10 -19.75
C GLN A 381 15.99 -13.27 -18.55
N ALA A 382 16.31 -11.99 -18.77
CA ALA A 382 16.68 -11.06 -17.69
C ALA A 382 15.57 -10.91 -16.65
N LEU A 383 14.30 -10.82 -17.06
CA LEU A 383 13.17 -10.70 -16.13
C LEU A 383 13.06 -11.90 -15.17
N ARG A 384 13.42 -13.10 -15.59
CA ARG A 384 13.45 -14.29 -14.72
C ARG A 384 14.48 -14.15 -13.59
N VAL A 385 15.56 -13.42 -13.85
CA VAL A 385 16.62 -13.14 -12.85
C VAL A 385 16.26 -11.92 -12.00
N ILE A 386 15.62 -10.91 -12.59
CA ILE A 386 15.29 -9.62 -11.96
C ILE A 386 14.11 -9.74 -11.00
N ILE A 387 13.02 -10.45 -11.38
CA ILE A 387 11.76 -10.46 -10.62
C ILE A 387 11.92 -10.97 -9.17
N PRO A 388 12.61 -12.11 -8.89
CA PRO A 388 12.68 -12.61 -7.52
C PRO A 388 13.36 -11.63 -6.53
N PRO A 389 14.52 -11.00 -6.83
CA PRO A 389 15.09 -9.99 -5.95
C PRO A 389 14.26 -8.71 -5.85
N MET A 390 13.52 -8.33 -6.90
CA MET A 390 12.61 -7.18 -6.84
C MET A 390 11.50 -7.38 -5.81
N ILE A 391 10.89 -8.57 -5.76
CA ILE A 391 9.86 -8.89 -4.76
C ILE A 391 10.41 -8.70 -3.34
N SER A 392 11.63 -9.17 -3.07
CA SER A 392 12.29 -8.97 -1.77
C SER A 392 12.48 -7.49 -1.44
N ASN A 393 12.79 -6.65 -2.44
CA ASN A 393 12.92 -5.20 -2.22
C ASN A 393 11.56 -4.52 -1.97
N TYR A 394 10.48 -4.99 -2.58
CA TYR A 394 9.12 -4.48 -2.27
C TYR A 394 8.71 -4.81 -0.83
N LEU A 395 8.99 -6.03 -0.37
CA LEU A 395 8.77 -6.41 1.03
C LEU A 395 9.62 -5.56 1.99
N ASN A 396 10.88 -5.28 1.64
CA ASN A 396 11.75 -4.41 2.43
C ASN A 396 11.24 -2.96 2.45
N LEU A 397 10.75 -2.42 1.33
CA LEU A 397 10.14 -1.10 1.29
C LEU A 397 8.93 -1.03 2.24
N THR A 398 8.05 -2.03 2.18
CA THR A 398 6.87 -2.10 3.05
C THR A 398 7.27 -2.18 4.53
N LYS A 399 8.28 -2.98 4.89
CA LYS A 399 8.81 -3.03 6.27
C LYS A 399 9.43 -1.70 6.70
N ASN A 400 10.13 -1.02 5.81
CA ASN A 400 10.75 0.27 6.09
C ASN A 400 9.74 1.40 6.28
N SER A 401 8.44 1.19 5.95
CA SER A 401 7.39 2.16 6.26
C SER A 401 7.29 2.43 7.76
N SER A 402 7.66 1.47 8.61
CA SER A 402 7.70 1.64 10.06
C SER A 402 8.62 2.77 10.55
N LEU A 403 9.61 3.17 9.74
CA LEU A 403 10.45 4.34 10.01
C LEU A 403 9.69 5.67 9.88
N ALA A 404 8.46 5.63 9.36
CA ALA A 404 7.53 6.74 9.24
C ALA A 404 7.27 7.48 10.56
N ILE A 405 7.37 6.78 11.68
CA ILE A 405 7.19 7.35 13.02
C ILE A 405 8.16 8.52 13.28
N ALA A 406 9.36 8.47 12.69
CA ALA A 406 10.37 9.52 12.85
C ALA A 406 9.95 10.87 12.25
N VAL A 407 9.02 10.87 11.29
CA VAL A 407 8.49 12.08 10.63
C VAL A 407 7.00 12.32 10.93
N GLY A 408 6.45 11.61 11.92
CA GLY A 408 5.06 11.79 12.35
C GLY A 408 4.03 11.29 11.34
N TYR A 409 4.38 10.30 10.51
CA TYR A 409 3.42 9.61 9.67
C TYR A 409 2.96 8.32 10.36
N PHE A 410 1.66 8.18 10.53
CA PHE A 410 1.07 7.05 11.24
C PHE A 410 0.75 5.89 10.30
N ASP A 411 1.71 4.98 10.16
CA ASP A 411 1.52 3.66 9.58
C ASP A 411 0.98 2.68 10.65
N ILE A 412 0.89 1.39 10.34
CA ILE A 412 0.41 0.37 11.28
C ILE A 412 1.28 0.31 12.55
N THR A 413 2.60 0.47 12.42
CA THR A 413 3.52 0.46 13.55
C THR A 413 3.37 1.72 14.40
N GLY A 414 3.27 2.88 13.76
CA GLY A 414 3.04 4.16 14.44
C GLY A 414 1.72 4.21 15.20
N THR A 415 0.64 3.66 14.63
CA THR A 415 -0.67 3.62 15.27
C THR A 415 -0.71 2.63 16.43
N LEU A 416 -0.37 1.36 16.20
CA LEU A 416 -0.48 0.32 17.22
C LEU A 416 0.64 0.40 18.27
N MET A 417 1.91 0.37 17.82
CA MET A 417 3.04 0.30 18.74
C MET A 417 3.51 1.68 19.21
N GLY A 418 3.29 2.72 18.39
CA GLY A 418 3.68 4.09 18.75
C GLY A 418 2.71 4.74 19.72
N VAL A 419 1.42 4.70 19.48
CA VAL A 419 0.43 5.44 20.26
C VAL A 419 -0.49 4.53 21.06
N THR A 420 -1.18 3.57 20.44
CA THR A 420 -2.15 2.70 21.14
C THR A 420 -1.51 1.95 22.30
N LEU A 421 -0.31 1.39 22.11
CA LEU A 421 0.46 0.71 23.17
C LEU A 421 0.71 1.63 24.35
N ASN A 422 1.18 2.86 24.10
CA ASN A 422 1.54 3.81 25.16
C ASN A 422 0.31 4.33 25.91
N GLN A 423 -0.83 4.48 25.24
CA GLN A 423 -2.06 4.96 25.88
C GLN A 423 -2.76 3.89 26.70
N THR A 424 -2.84 2.66 26.14
CA THR A 424 -3.62 1.58 26.79
C THR A 424 -2.80 0.76 27.78
N GLY A 425 -1.46 0.79 27.68
CA GLY A 425 -0.56 -0.09 28.44
C GLY A 425 -0.77 -1.59 28.14
N ARG A 426 -1.46 -1.92 27.02
CA ARG A 426 -1.75 -3.29 26.58
C ARG A 426 -0.65 -3.81 25.66
N GLU A 427 0.53 -4.05 26.25
CA GLU A 427 1.75 -4.39 25.49
C GLU A 427 1.61 -5.68 24.69
N LEU A 428 1.09 -6.73 25.32
CA LEU A 428 1.00 -8.06 24.71
C LEU A 428 0.00 -8.08 23.55
N GLU A 429 -1.17 -7.49 23.77
CA GLU A 429 -2.26 -7.49 22.79
C GLU A 429 -1.92 -6.63 21.56
N THR A 430 -1.35 -5.44 21.79
CA THR A 430 -0.98 -4.54 20.69
C THR A 430 0.18 -5.09 19.86
N VAL A 431 1.19 -5.71 20.52
CA VAL A 431 2.30 -6.35 19.81
C VAL A 431 1.81 -7.57 19.02
N LEU A 432 0.96 -8.42 19.61
CA LEU A 432 0.37 -9.57 18.90
C LEU A 432 -0.42 -9.12 17.67
N LEU A 433 -1.25 -8.08 17.79
CA LEU A 433 -1.97 -7.52 16.64
C LEU A 433 -1.00 -6.99 15.56
N GLY A 434 0.02 -6.24 15.96
CA GLY A 434 1.00 -5.71 15.01
C GLY A 434 1.86 -6.78 14.33
N MET A 435 2.03 -7.96 14.97
CA MET A 435 2.74 -9.10 14.37
C MET A 435 1.83 -9.95 13.45
N LEU A 436 0.52 -9.92 13.68
CA LEU A 436 -0.45 -10.72 12.93
C LEU A 436 -0.85 -10.03 11.61
N ILE A 437 -0.79 -8.70 11.57
CA ILE A 437 -1.07 -7.88 10.40
C ILE A 437 0.20 -7.66 9.57
#